data_44afbbe7df871ea29da1651d140779ff
#
_entry.id   44afbbe7df871ea29da1651d140779ff
#
_cell.length_a   1.000
_cell.length_b   1.000
_cell.length_c   1.000
_cell.angle_alpha   90.00
_cell.angle_beta   90.00
_cell.angle_gamma   90.00
#
_symmetry.space_group_name_H-M   'P 1'
#
loop_
_entity.id
_entity.type
_entity.pdbx_description
1 polymer ?
#
loop_
_entity_poly.entity_id
_entity_poly.type
_entity_poly.pdbx_seq_one_letter_code
_entity_poly.pdbx_strand_id
1 'polypeptide(L)'
;RRPPRSTLFPYTTLFRSPEDGRLDGATMTAAFEDDGIACNSGQFDGLPTARAIPTMIAWGEREGFCKREVNFRLRDWLISRQRYWGTPIPFVHCPHCGVVPVPEEQLPVLLPEDVEVKDVGRSPLLDMPEWLATTCPQCGAPATREADTMDTFFCSSWYFNRYCSPDDTKAPFERADVDYWMAVDQYIGGIEHACLHLIYARFFTKFLADIGLMKDREPFINLLTQGMVIKDGAKMSKSLGNVVDPTEIVDYGDRKSVV
;
A
#
# COMPACT_ATOMS: atom_id res chain seq x y z
N ARG A 1 1.10 24.54 12.59
CA ARG A 1 -0.01 25.55 12.62
C ARG A 1 -0.09 26.15 11.23
N ARG A 2 -1.20 25.94 10.51
CA ARG A 2 -1.47 26.68 9.27
C ARG A 2 -1.58 28.16 9.62
N PRO A 3 -0.95 29.08 8.89
CA PRO A 3 -1.19 30.51 9.09
C PRO A 3 -2.67 30.82 8.82
N PRO A 4 -3.25 31.79 9.50
CA PRO A 4 -4.64 32.17 9.28
C PRO A 4 -4.83 32.56 7.81
N ARG A 5 -5.86 32.01 7.16
CA ARG A 5 -6.20 32.23 5.73
C ARG A 5 -6.44 33.69 5.33
N SER A 6 -6.48 34.60 6.29
CA SER A 6 -6.93 35.99 6.10
C SER A 6 -5.86 37.00 5.72
N THR A 7 -4.59 36.62 5.57
CA THR A 7 -3.52 37.61 5.40
C THR A 7 -2.69 37.48 4.11
N LEU A 8 -2.96 36.51 3.24
CA LEU A 8 -2.05 36.26 2.11
C LEU A 8 -2.54 36.71 0.72
N PHE A 9 -3.86 36.94 0.52
CA PHE A 9 -4.36 37.47 -0.75
C PHE A 9 -5.60 38.35 -0.53
N PRO A 10 -5.67 39.55 -1.12
CA PRO A 10 -6.92 40.29 -1.19
C PRO A 10 -7.92 39.43 -1.98
N TYR A 11 -9.10 39.21 -1.43
CA TYR A 11 -10.20 38.43 -2.02
C TYR A 11 -10.68 38.91 -3.42
N THR A 12 -10.09 39.99 -3.92
CA THR A 12 -10.45 40.66 -5.20
C THR A 12 -9.58 40.23 -6.36
N THR A 13 -8.49 39.45 -6.14
CA THR A 13 -7.57 39.07 -7.21
C THR A 13 -7.85 37.66 -7.67
N LEU A 14 -8.34 37.53 -8.90
CA LEU A 14 -8.58 36.25 -9.56
C LEU A 14 -7.38 35.92 -10.46
N PHE A 15 -6.84 34.74 -10.33
CA PHE A 15 -5.72 34.24 -11.11
C PHE A 15 -6.11 33.34 -12.28
N ARG A 16 -7.40 32.96 -12.38
CA ARG A 16 -7.93 32.10 -13.43
C ARG A 16 -9.39 32.46 -13.70
N SER A 17 -9.79 32.47 -14.96
CA SER A 17 -11.17 32.70 -15.43
C SER A 17 -11.58 31.65 -16.42
N PRO A 18 -12.89 31.36 -16.62
CA PRO A 18 -13.39 30.56 -17.72
C PRO A 18 -12.92 31.09 -19.07
N GLU A 19 -12.89 30.24 -20.09
CA GLU A 19 -12.53 30.63 -21.47
C GLU A 19 -13.53 31.62 -22.08
N ASP A 20 -14.82 31.49 -21.70
CA ASP A 20 -15.96 32.23 -22.25
C ASP A 20 -16.30 33.52 -21.48
N GLY A 21 -15.57 33.81 -20.39
CA GLY A 21 -15.82 35.04 -19.65
C GLY A 21 -14.88 35.28 -18.48
N ARG A 22 -14.65 36.55 -18.19
CA ARG A 22 -13.84 36.96 -17.03
C ARG A 22 -14.72 37.05 -15.79
N LEU A 23 -14.39 36.26 -14.75
CA LEU A 23 -15.04 36.34 -13.44
C LEU A 23 -14.57 37.60 -12.69
N ASP A 24 -15.47 38.22 -11.95
CA ASP A 24 -15.13 39.27 -11.00
C ASP A 24 -14.94 38.67 -9.60
N GLY A 25 -13.71 38.69 -9.12
CA GLY A 25 -13.36 38.19 -7.80
C GLY A 25 -14.09 38.89 -6.64
N ALA A 26 -14.58 40.14 -6.87
CA ALA A 26 -15.33 40.87 -5.85
C ALA A 26 -16.76 40.32 -5.63
N THR A 27 -17.31 39.63 -6.63
CA THR A 27 -18.67 39.09 -6.59
C THR A 27 -18.72 37.58 -6.35
N MET A 28 -17.54 36.92 -6.35
CA MET A 28 -17.46 35.46 -6.15
C MET A 28 -17.72 35.07 -4.70
N THR A 29 -18.58 34.07 -4.51
CA THR A 29 -18.88 33.46 -3.21
C THR A 29 -18.10 32.18 -2.95
N ALA A 30 -17.48 31.58 -3.99
CA ALA A 30 -16.66 30.39 -3.94
C ALA A 30 -15.47 30.52 -4.90
N ALA A 31 -14.43 29.69 -4.66
CA ALA A 31 -13.28 29.61 -5.57
C ALA A 31 -13.70 28.98 -6.91
N PHE A 32 -13.13 29.49 -8.01
CA PHE A 32 -13.25 28.86 -9.31
C PHE A 32 -12.28 27.67 -9.38
N GLU A 33 -12.81 26.46 -9.44
CA GLU A 33 -12.02 25.22 -9.40
C GLU A 33 -11.82 24.54 -10.76
N ASP A 34 -12.62 24.92 -11.76
CA ASP A 34 -12.57 24.35 -13.11
C ASP A 34 -11.34 24.82 -13.92
N ASP A 35 -11.12 24.18 -15.04
CA ASP A 35 -10.11 24.60 -16.00
C ASP A 35 -10.47 25.97 -16.60
N GLY A 36 -9.47 26.79 -16.86
CA GLY A 36 -9.67 28.14 -17.37
C GLY A 36 -8.38 28.73 -17.93
N ILE A 37 -8.42 30.03 -18.15
CA ILE A 37 -7.30 30.81 -18.66
C ILE A 37 -6.65 31.59 -17.52
N ALA A 38 -5.34 31.56 -17.41
CA ALA A 38 -4.60 32.33 -16.41
C ALA A 38 -4.78 33.84 -16.67
N CYS A 39 -5.01 34.56 -15.58
CA CYS A 39 -5.13 36.03 -15.60
C CYS A 39 -4.48 36.64 -14.34
N ASN A 40 -4.06 37.88 -14.38
CA ASN A 40 -3.34 38.56 -13.30
C ASN A 40 -2.09 37.77 -12.82
N SER A 41 -1.48 37.01 -13.71
CA SER A 41 -0.35 36.11 -13.47
C SER A 41 0.88 36.51 -14.24
N GLY A 42 0.93 37.78 -14.73
CA GLY A 42 2.05 38.37 -15.44
C GLY A 42 2.40 37.61 -16.72
N GLN A 43 3.60 37.08 -16.80
CA GLN A 43 4.08 36.35 -18.00
C GLN A 43 3.29 35.09 -18.35
N PHE A 44 2.39 34.64 -17.48
CA PHE A 44 1.57 33.43 -17.67
C PHE A 44 0.13 33.75 -18.09
N ASP A 45 -0.23 35.04 -18.21
CA ASP A 45 -1.54 35.46 -18.65
C ASP A 45 -1.87 34.92 -20.04
N GLY A 46 -3.12 34.47 -20.20
CA GLY A 46 -3.60 33.87 -21.45
C GLY A 46 -3.29 32.38 -21.62
N LEU A 47 -2.56 31.79 -20.70
CA LEU A 47 -2.30 30.32 -20.76
C LEU A 47 -3.47 29.51 -20.23
N PRO A 48 -3.94 28.48 -20.94
CA PRO A 48 -4.86 27.49 -20.40
C PRO A 48 -4.27 26.77 -19.18
N THR A 49 -5.10 26.36 -18.21
CA THR A 49 -4.69 25.69 -16.97
C THR A 49 -3.69 24.55 -17.20
N ALA A 50 -3.94 23.70 -18.19
CA ALA A 50 -3.07 22.56 -18.52
C ALA A 50 -1.65 22.98 -18.96
N ARG A 51 -1.48 24.19 -19.49
CA ARG A 51 -0.17 24.76 -19.85
C ARG A 51 0.40 25.67 -18.77
N ALA A 52 -0.46 26.43 -18.10
CA ALA A 52 -0.05 27.38 -17.07
C ALA A 52 0.68 26.67 -15.91
N ILE A 53 0.11 25.60 -15.38
CA ILE A 53 0.66 24.86 -14.23
C ILE A 53 2.10 24.37 -14.50
N PRO A 54 2.37 23.55 -15.54
CA PRO A 54 3.74 23.07 -15.78
C PRO A 54 4.71 24.20 -16.12
N THR A 55 4.27 25.29 -16.80
CA THR A 55 5.11 26.42 -17.13
C THR A 55 5.50 27.24 -15.91
N MET A 56 4.55 27.47 -14.99
CA MET A 56 4.83 28.14 -13.71
C MET A 56 5.77 27.33 -12.83
N ILE A 57 5.58 26.00 -12.74
CA ILE A 57 6.47 25.12 -12.00
C ILE A 57 7.88 25.16 -12.56
N ALA A 58 8.04 25.00 -13.87
CA ALA A 58 9.35 25.03 -14.52
C ALA A 58 10.05 26.38 -14.35
N TRP A 59 9.29 27.50 -14.39
CA TRP A 59 9.84 28.81 -14.09
C TRP A 59 10.30 28.91 -12.63
N GLY A 60 9.49 28.51 -11.68
CA GLY A 60 9.84 28.57 -10.26
C GLY A 60 11.01 27.68 -9.87
N GLU A 61 11.16 26.49 -10.52
CA GLU A 61 12.35 25.65 -10.35
C GLU A 61 13.61 26.35 -10.87
N ARG A 62 13.54 27.02 -12.02
CA ARG A 62 14.67 27.77 -12.58
C ARG A 62 15.07 28.97 -11.72
N GLU A 63 14.09 29.65 -11.14
CA GLU A 63 14.32 30.80 -10.23
C GLU A 63 14.68 30.34 -8.80
N GLY A 64 14.60 29.03 -8.48
CA GLY A 64 15.07 28.44 -7.25
C GLY A 64 14.14 28.59 -6.04
N PHE A 65 12.87 28.98 -6.22
CA PHE A 65 11.92 29.16 -5.11
C PHE A 65 10.84 28.08 -5.00
N CYS A 66 10.74 27.15 -5.94
CA CYS A 66 9.86 25.99 -5.84
C CYS A 66 10.52 24.72 -6.37
N LYS A 67 9.91 23.59 -6.07
CA LYS A 67 10.27 22.26 -6.59
C LYS A 67 9.01 21.55 -7.01
N ARG A 68 9.06 20.88 -8.18
CA ARG A 68 7.96 20.05 -8.64
C ARG A 68 7.77 18.87 -7.68
N GLU A 69 6.55 18.66 -7.25
CA GLU A 69 6.16 17.52 -6.43
C GLU A 69 4.98 16.78 -7.08
N VAL A 70 4.99 15.47 -7.02
CA VAL A 70 3.91 14.61 -7.50
C VAL A 70 3.26 13.94 -6.30
N ASN A 71 2.02 14.30 -6.02
CA ASN A 71 1.24 13.70 -4.95
C ASN A 71 0.26 12.69 -5.55
N PHE A 72 0.33 11.45 -5.08
CA PHE A 72 -0.60 10.41 -5.48
C PHE A 72 -1.86 10.46 -4.60
N ARG A 73 -3.04 10.19 -5.19
CA ARG A 73 -4.31 10.06 -4.45
C ARG A 73 -4.48 8.70 -3.77
N LEU A 74 -3.40 7.97 -3.61
CA LEU A 74 -3.35 6.71 -2.89
C LEU A 74 -2.89 6.98 -1.46
N ARG A 75 -3.59 6.43 -0.47
CA ARG A 75 -3.14 6.47 0.92
C ARG A 75 -1.99 5.50 1.10
N ASP A 76 -1.00 5.90 1.91
CA ASP A 76 0.07 5.02 2.29
C ASP A 76 -0.48 3.77 2.98
N TRP A 77 0.02 2.62 2.59
CA TRP A 77 -0.26 1.37 3.25
C TRP A 77 0.82 1.10 4.28
N LEU A 78 0.42 1.15 5.54
CA LEU A 78 1.31 0.81 6.64
C LEU A 78 1.40 -0.71 6.77
N ILE A 79 2.63 -1.23 6.78
CA ILE A 79 2.90 -2.66 6.87
C ILE A 79 2.62 -3.23 8.26
N SER A 80 2.79 -2.43 9.31
CA SER A 80 2.69 -2.86 10.70
C SER A 80 1.25 -3.04 11.17
N ARG A 81 1.01 -4.08 11.98
CA ARG A 81 -0.26 -4.39 12.64
C ARG A 81 -0.03 -4.67 14.11
N GLN A 82 -0.89 -4.11 14.95
CA GLN A 82 -0.89 -4.26 16.40
C GLN A 82 -1.60 -5.55 16.80
N ARG A 83 -1.07 -6.68 16.34
CA ARG A 83 -1.64 -8.01 16.61
C ARG A 83 -0.54 -9.07 16.67
N TYR A 84 -0.85 -10.20 17.31
CA TYR A 84 0.06 -11.33 17.41
C TYR A 84 0.27 -12.02 16.06
N TRP A 85 -0.82 -12.31 15.34
CA TRP A 85 -0.76 -13.08 14.11
C TRP A 85 -0.18 -12.27 12.94
N GLY A 86 1.00 -12.66 12.50
CA GLY A 86 1.71 -12.05 11.40
C GLY A 86 3.22 -12.33 11.49
N THR A 87 3.95 -12.00 10.44
CA THR A 87 5.41 -12.08 10.46
C THR A 87 5.98 -10.97 11.35
N PRO A 88 6.86 -11.28 12.30
CA PRO A 88 7.54 -10.25 13.10
C PRO A 88 8.31 -9.28 12.21
N ILE A 89 8.27 -8.00 12.57
CA ILE A 89 9.07 -6.98 11.90
C ILE A 89 10.49 -7.01 12.49
N PRO A 90 11.54 -7.30 11.70
CA PRO A 90 12.88 -7.56 12.21
C PRO A 90 13.64 -6.27 12.53
N PHE A 91 13.11 -5.47 13.45
CA PHE A 91 13.73 -4.24 13.92
C PHE A 91 13.83 -4.19 15.45
N VAL A 92 14.78 -3.41 15.91
CA VAL A 92 15.07 -3.16 17.33
C VAL A 92 15.05 -1.66 17.56
N HIS A 93 14.37 -1.21 18.60
CA HIS A 93 14.34 0.17 19.06
C HIS A 93 15.43 0.38 20.12
N CYS A 94 16.47 1.11 19.77
CA CYS A 94 17.58 1.45 20.64
C CYS A 94 17.50 2.91 21.08
N PRO A 95 17.65 3.23 22.40
CA PRO A 95 17.63 4.61 22.88
C PRO A 95 18.75 5.49 22.29
N HIS A 96 19.85 4.88 21.86
CA HIS A 96 21.02 5.60 21.33
C HIS A 96 21.07 5.62 19.81
N CYS A 97 20.73 4.48 19.15
CA CYS A 97 20.88 4.30 17.70
C CYS A 97 19.57 4.50 16.94
N GLY A 98 18.42 4.64 17.63
CA GLY A 98 17.11 4.68 17.00
C GLY A 98 16.63 3.30 16.55
N VAL A 99 16.03 3.23 15.38
CA VAL A 99 15.53 1.98 14.78
C VAL A 99 16.66 1.26 14.05
N VAL A 100 16.99 0.05 14.48
CA VAL A 100 18.11 -0.75 13.95
C VAL A 100 17.59 -2.08 13.43
N PRO A 101 17.95 -2.51 12.20
CA PRO A 101 17.56 -3.82 11.69
C PRO A 101 18.23 -4.95 12.46
N VAL A 102 17.52 -6.06 12.62
CA VAL A 102 18.08 -7.30 13.14
C VAL A 102 19.05 -7.85 12.09
N PRO A 103 20.30 -8.25 12.47
CA PRO A 103 21.25 -8.85 11.55
C PRO A 103 20.74 -10.16 10.92
N GLU A 104 21.15 -10.47 9.71
CA GLU A 104 20.69 -11.65 8.97
C GLU A 104 20.98 -12.96 9.72
N GLU A 105 22.09 -13.02 10.45
CA GLU A 105 22.49 -14.18 11.26
C GLU A 105 21.58 -14.46 12.45
N GLN A 106 20.74 -13.46 12.83
CA GLN A 106 19.77 -13.56 13.90
C GLN A 106 18.33 -13.75 13.42
N LEU A 107 18.15 -13.90 12.10
CA LEU A 107 16.85 -14.22 11.50
C LEU A 107 16.61 -15.74 11.47
N PRO A 108 15.35 -16.16 11.55
CA PRO A 108 14.12 -15.35 11.72
C PRO A 108 13.90 -14.89 13.17
N VAL A 109 13.23 -13.75 13.35
CA VAL A 109 12.66 -13.36 14.64
C VAL A 109 11.45 -14.25 14.89
N LEU A 110 11.49 -15.06 15.93
CA LEU A 110 10.41 -15.99 16.27
C LEU A 110 9.41 -15.33 17.22
N LEU A 111 8.12 -15.58 16.98
CA LEU A 111 7.07 -15.21 17.92
C LEU A 111 7.11 -16.16 19.15
N PRO A 112 6.79 -15.65 20.35
CA PRO A 112 6.65 -16.50 21.53
C PRO A 112 5.42 -17.40 21.38
N GLU A 113 5.51 -18.65 21.86
CA GLU A 113 4.41 -19.64 21.73
C GLU A 113 3.34 -19.45 22.81
N ASP A 114 3.75 -19.07 24.02
CA ASP A 114 2.85 -18.89 25.17
C ASP A 114 2.35 -17.46 25.27
N VAL A 115 1.39 -17.08 24.44
CA VAL A 115 0.83 -15.72 24.38
C VAL A 115 -0.63 -15.74 24.85
N GLU A 116 -0.94 -15.00 25.91
CA GLU A 116 -2.31 -14.71 26.30
C GLU A 116 -2.88 -13.58 25.43
N VAL A 117 -3.83 -13.93 24.56
CA VAL A 117 -4.50 -12.93 23.71
C VAL A 117 -5.64 -12.30 24.51
N LYS A 118 -5.50 -11.01 24.84
CA LYS A 118 -6.51 -10.20 25.51
C LYS A 118 -7.19 -9.29 24.51
N ASP A 119 -8.50 -9.12 24.64
CA ASP A 119 -9.28 -8.18 23.81
C ASP A 119 -9.13 -6.73 24.32
N VAL A 120 -7.91 -6.18 24.17
CA VAL A 120 -7.55 -4.84 24.66
C VAL A 120 -7.19 -3.87 23.52
N GLY A 121 -7.37 -4.26 22.26
CA GLY A 121 -7.13 -3.41 21.09
C GLY A 121 -5.66 -3.01 20.86
N ARG A 122 -4.70 -3.72 21.48
CA ARG A 122 -3.26 -3.54 21.27
C ARG A 122 -2.53 -4.87 21.08
N SER A 123 -1.30 -4.82 20.56
CA SER A 123 -0.50 -6.03 20.39
C SER A 123 -0.27 -6.74 21.72
N PRO A 124 -0.60 -8.04 21.84
CA PRO A 124 -0.32 -8.81 23.06
C PRO A 124 1.19 -8.99 23.30
N LEU A 125 2.03 -8.81 22.30
CA LEU A 125 3.49 -8.84 22.44
C LEU A 125 4.02 -7.72 23.36
N LEU A 126 3.28 -6.62 23.50
CA LEU A 126 3.62 -5.55 24.45
C LEU A 126 3.52 -5.98 25.91
N ASP A 127 2.78 -7.04 26.21
CA ASP A 127 2.64 -7.60 27.56
C ASP A 127 3.70 -8.68 27.85
N MET A 128 4.69 -8.87 26.98
CA MET A 128 5.75 -9.88 27.09
C MET A 128 7.15 -9.23 27.24
N PRO A 129 7.49 -8.70 28.41
CA PRO A 129 8.75 -7.96 28.63
C PRO A 129 10.00 -8.81 28.35
N GLU A 130 9.95 -10.12 28.63
CA GLU A 130 11.08 -11.01 28.37
C GLU A 130 11.35 -11.20 26.87
N TRP A 131 10.30 -11.27 26.04
CA TRP A 131 10.42 -11.35 24.59
C TRP A 131 10.83 -10.00 23.99
N LEU A 132 10.29 -8.90 24.52
CA LEU A 132 10.62 -7.54 24.05
C LEU A 132 12.08 -7.16 24.32
N ALA A 133 12.61 -7.56 25.48
CA ALA A 133 13.96 -7.19 25.88
C ALA A 133 15.01 -7.83 24.93
N THR A 134 15.92 -7.00 24.45
CA THR A 134 17.02 -7.43 23.59
C THR A 134 18.22 -6.49 23.72
N THR A 135 19.28 -6.76 23.00
CA THR A 135 20.45 -5.88 22.88
C THR A 135 20.49 -5.26 21.48
N CYS A 136 20.90 -4.00 21.41
CA CYS A 136 21.07 -3.32 20.14
C CYS A 136 22.23 -3.98 19.35
N PRO A 137 22.00 -4.46 18.12
CA PRO A 137 23.06 -5.09 17.33
C PRO A 137 24.17 -4.11 16.93
N GLN A 138 23.91 -2.81 16.94
CA GLN A 138 24.87 -1.80 16.53
C GLN A 138 25.77 -1.32 17.69
N CYS A 139 25.23 -1.10 18.90
CA CYS A 139 26.00 -0.54 20.02
C CYS A 139 26.06 -1.42 21.27
N GLY A 140 25.35 -2.56 21.29
CA GLY A 140 25.33 -3.50 22.42
C GLY A 140 24.50 -3.02 23.64
N ALA A 141 23.90 -1.83 23.61
CA ALA A 141 23.08 -1.32 24.71
C ALA A 141 21.73 -2.06 24.82
N PRO A 142 21.09 -2.05 25.99
CA PRO A 142 19.72 -2.55 26.14
C PRO A 142 18.77 -1.89 25.15
N ALA A 143 17.93 -2.68 24.51
CA ALA A 143 17.03 -2.25 23.47
C ALA A 143 15.71 -3.06 23.52
N THR A 144 14.73 -2.67 22.70
CA THR A 144 13.41 -3.31 22.67
C THR A 144 13.11 -3.80 21.27
N ARG A 145 12.61 -5.04 21.13
CA ARG A 145 12.13 -5.55 19.83
C ARG A 145 10.89 -4.79 19.38
N GLU A 146 10.69 -4.73 18.06
CA GLU A 146 9.42 -4.28 17.49
C GLU A 146 8.29 -5.23 17.90
N ALA A 147 7.20 -4.67 18.44
CA ALA A 147 6.05 -5.43 18.93
C ALA A 147 4.93 -5.60 17.89
N ASP A 148 5.02 -4.88 16.78
CA ASP A 148 4.09 -5.02 15.67
C ASP A 148 4.49 -6.19 14.77
N THR A 149 3.50 -6.80 14.14
CA THR A 149 3.71 -7.81 13.09
C THR A 149 3.35 -7.22 11.74
N MET A 150 3.81 -7.85 10.66
CA MET A 150 3.47 -7.43 9.31
C MET A 150 2.02 -7.81 8.98
N ASP A 151 1.38 -7.01 8.15
CA ASP A 151 0.09 -7.36 7.56
C ASP A 151 0.17 -8.70 6.81
N THR A 152 -0.86 -9.52 6.93
CA THR A 152 -0.90 -10.83 6.28
C THR A 152 -0.83 -10.76 4.75
N PHE A 153 -1.28 -9.65 4.16
CA PHE A 153 -1.10 -9.42 2.72
C PHE A 153 0.35 -9.25 2.31
N PHE A 154 1.24 -8.89 3.21
CA PHE A 154 2.67 -8.89 2.94
C PHE A 154 3.16 -10.29 2.59
N CYS A 155 2.85 -11.29 3.41
CA CYS A 155 3.22 -12.68 3.14
C CYS A 155 2.55 -13.23 1.89
N SER A 156 1.26 -12.93 1.68
CA SER A 156 0.51 -13.38 0.50
C SER A 156 0.90 -12.66 -0.79
N SER A 157 1.72 -11.61 -0.72
CA SER A 157 2.14 -10.83 -1.89
C SER A 157 3.08 -11.57 -2.83
N TRP A 158 3.72 -12.62 -2.38
CA TRP A 158 4.77 -13.33 -3.12
C TRP A 158 4.69 -14.85 -3.03
N TYR A 159 3.60 -15.41 -2.50
CA TYR A 159 3.44 -16.86 -2.31
C TYR A 159 3.63 -17.66 -3.60
N PHE A 160 3.18 -17.11 -4.73
CA PHE A 160 3.33 -17.74 -6.04
C PHE A 160 4.80 -17.84 -6.48
N ASN A 161 5.65 -16.88 -6.10
CA ASN A 161 7.11 -16.98 -6.31
C ASN A 161 7.70 -18.10 -5.45
N ARG A 162 7.28 -18.21 -4.18
CA ARG A 162 7.73 -19.29 -3.29
C ARG A 162 7.35 -20.68 -3.81
N TYR A 163 6.21 -20.80 -4.47
CA TYR A 163 5.77 -22.06 -5.08
C TYR A 163 6.70 -22.54 -6.21
N CYS A 164 7.47 -21.66 -6.84
CA CYS A 164 8.44 -22.06 -7.84
C CYS A 164 9.61 -22.85 -7.24
N SER A 165 9.96 -22.60 -5.97
CA SER A 165 11.07 -23.24 -5.26
C SER A 165 10.68 -23.52 -3.80
N PRO A 166 9.69 -24.40 -3.52
CA PRO A 166 9.12 -24.56 -2.19
C PRO A 166 10.10 -25.10 -1.14
N ASP A 167 11.09 -25.86 -1.56
CA ASP A 167 12.07 -26.53 -0.70
C ASP A 167 13.38 -25.73 -0.52
N ASP A 168 13.50 -24.55 -1.11
CA ASP A 168 14.68 -23.73 -0.95
C ASP A 168 14.82 -23.25 0.51
N THR A 169 15.96 -23.57 1.13
CA THR A 169 16.26 -23.20 2.53
C THR A 169 17.25 -22.04 2.65
N LYS A 170 17.80 -21.55 1.53
CA LYS A 170 18.85 -20.53 1.50
C LYS A 170 18.33 -19.16 1.07
N ALA A 171 17.32 -19.15 0.21
CA ALA A 171 16.75 -17.94 -0.36
C ALA A 171 15.21 -17.98 -0.32
N PRO A 172 14.52 -16.85 -0.49
CA PRO A 172 13.06 -16.85 -0.61
C PRO A 172 12.56 -17.72 -1.77
N PHE A 173 13.34 -17.81 -2.84
CA PHE A 173 13.15 -18.67 -4.01
C PHE A 173 14.41 -18.68 -4.87
N GLU A 174 14.57 -19.69 -5.70
CA GLU A 174 15.62 -19.75 -6.71
C GLU A 174 15.26 -18.86 -7.90
N ARG A 175 16.13 -17.92 -8.24
CA ARG A 175 15.87 -16.97 -9.32
C ARG A 175 15.60 -17.65 -10.67
N ALA A 176 16.36 -18.71 -10.98
CA ALA A 176 16.19 -19.43 -12.24
C ALA A 176 14.79 -20.05 -12.38
N ASP A 177 14.25 -20.58 -11.26
CA ASP A 177 12.91 -21.16 -11.25
C ASP A 177 11.83 -20.10 -11.43
N VAL A 178 11.96 -18.97 -10.71
CA VAL A 178 11.02 -17.86 -10.85
C VAL A 178 11.10 -17.25 -12.25
N ASP A 179 12.30 -17.05 -12.79
CA ASP A 179 12.49 -16.51 -14.15
C ASP A 179 11.93 -17.45 -15.24
N TYR A 180 11.78 -18.76 -14.94
CA TYR A 180 11.18 -19.74 -15.84
C TYR A 180 9.65 -19.82 -15.71
N TRP A 181 9.11 -19.87 -14.48
CA TRP A 181 7.68 -20.12 -14.21
C TRP A 181 6.83 -18.86 -14.20
N MET A 182 7.40 -17.71 -13.85
CA MET A 182 6.68 -16.43 -13.76
C MET A 182 6.73 -15.66 -15.10
N ALA A 183 5.76 -14.77 -15.37
CA ALA A 183 4.56 -14.45 -14.58
C ALA A 183 3.46 -15.50 -14.74
N VAL A 184 2.55 -15.59 -13.77
CA VAL A 184 1.41 -16.52 -13.80
C VAL A 184 0.52 -16.24 -15.02
N ASP A 185 0.25 -17.26 -15.83
CA ASP A 185 -0.50 -17.13 -17.10
C ASP A 185 -1.94 -16.67 -16.89
N GLN A 186 -2.63 -17.25 -15.91
CA GLN A 186 -4.02 -16.93 -15.59
C GLN A 186 -4.23 -16.87 -14.08
N TYR A 187 -4.59 -15.70 -13.58
CA TYR A 187 -4.89 -15.48 -12.17
C TYR A 187 -6.37 -15.17 -11.99
N ILE A 188 -7.04 -15.89 -11.07
CA ILE A 188 -8.48 -15.81 -10.88
C ILE A 188 -8.78 -15.50 -9.41
N GLY A 189 -9.61 -14.49 -9.16
CA GLY A 189 -9.98 -14.12 -7.80
C GLY A 189 -11.17 -13.16 -7.73
N GLY A 190 -11.60 -12.84 -6.52
CA GLY A 190 -12.67 -11.88 -6.27
C GLY A 190 -12.27 -10.44 -6.61
N ILE A 191 -13.25 -9.64 -7.03
CA ILE A 191 -13.02 -8.24 -7.39
C ILE A 191 -12.53 -7.39 -6.21
N GLU A 192 -12.86 -7.77 -4.98
CA GLU A 192 -12.40 -7.10 -3.75
C GLU A 192 -10.88 -7.06 -3.63
N HIS A 193 -10.18 -8.03 -4.21
CA HIS A 193 -8.72 -8.07 -4.19
C HIS A 193 -8.05 -7.01 -5.05
N ALA A 194 -8.81 -6.30 -5.89
CA ALA A 194 -8.28 -5.17 -6.68
C ALA A 194 -7.68 -4.07 -5.80
N CYS A 195 -8.25 -3.83 -4.61
CA CYS A 195 -7.74 -2.87 -3.63
C CYS A 195 -7.09 -3.51 -2.40
N LEU A 196 -6.90 -4.82 -2.40
CA LEU A 196 -6.25 -5.59 -1.33
C LEU A 196 -5.03 -6.32 -1.89
N HIS A 197 -5.10 -7.66 -1.99
CA HIS A 197 -4.00 -8.53 -2.41
C HIS A 197 -3.30 -8.10 -3.71
N LEU A 198 -4.04 -7.69 -4.73
CA LEU A 198 -3.44 -7.37 -6.04
C LEU A 198 -2.53 -6.15 -6.00
N ILE A 199 -2.85 -5.12 -5.20
CA ILE A 199 -1.98 -3.96 -5.04
C ILE A 199 -0.63 -4.40 -4.45
N TYR A 200 -0.67 -5.22 -3.40
CA TYR A 200 0.53 -5.68 -2.72
C TYR A 200 1.33 -6.67 -3.55
N ALA A 201 0.67 -7.60 -4.24
CA ALA A 201 1.33 -8.55 -5.14
C ALA A 201 2.10 -7.83 -6.26
N ARG A 202 1.49 -6.82 -6.88
CA ARG A 202 2.13 -6.00 -7.91
C ARG A 202 3.27 -5.15 -7.36
N PHE A 203 3.05 -4.50 -6.22
CA PHE A 203 4.09 -3.71 -5.56
C PHE A 203 5.30 -4.58 -5.19
N PHE A 204 5.05 -5.73 -4.56
CA PHE A 204 6.10 -6.63 -4.10
C PHE A 204 6.89 -7.23 -5.27
N THR A 205 6.22 -7.60 -6.37
CA THR A 205 6.88 -8.06 -7.60
C THR A 205 7.80 -6.98 -8.17
N LYS A 206 7.34 -5.71 -8.22
CA LYS A 206 8.19 -4.59 -8.67
C LYS A 206 9.40 -4.38 -7.75
N PHE A 207 9.18 -4.46 -6.44
CA PHE A 207 10.26 -4.36 -5.45
C PHE A 207 11.30 -5.49 -5.64
N LEU A 208 10.86 -6.74 -5.77
CA LEU A 208 11.76 -7.88 -6.01
C LEU A 208 12.57 -7.74 -7.30
N ALA A 209 11.94 -7.19 -8.35
CA ALA A 209 12.62 -6.89 -9.61
C ALA A 209 13.64 -5.74 -9.44
N ASP A 210 13.31 -4.68 -8.69
CA ASP A 210 14.20 -3.54 -8.45
C ASP A 210 15.47 -3.94 -7.67
N ILE A 211 15.34 -4.89 -6.74
CA ILE A 211 16.51 -5.44 -6.01
C ILE A 211 17.19 -6.61 -6.74
N GLY A 212 16.75 -6.95 -7.95
CA GLY A 212 17.41 -7.93 -8.83
C GLY A 212 17.12 -9.40 -8.53
N LEU A 213 16.12 -9.72 -7.71
CA LEU A 213 15.77 -11.10 -7.39
C LEU A 213 14.95 -11.80 -8.48
N MET A 214 14.28 -11.08 -9.37
CA MET A 214 13.53 -11.61 -10.51
C MET A 214 13.55 -10.62 -11.67
N LYS A 215 13.13 -11.08 -12.88
CA LYS A 215 13.09 -10.21 -14.08
C LYS A 215 11.75 -9.51 -14.27
N ASP A 216 10.65 -10.19 -13.96
CA ASP A 216 9.30 -9.71 -14.26
C ASP A 216 8.86 -8.62 -13.28
N ARG A 217 8.15 -7.62 -13.78
CA ARG A 217 7.64 -6.49 -12.99
C ARG A 217 6.14 -6.55 -12.75
N GLU A 218 5.45 -7.49 -13.35
CA GLU A 218 4.03 -7.79 -13.14
C GLU A 218 3.87 -9.27 -12.84
N PRO A 219 3.11 -9.63 -11.79
CA PRO A 219 3.02 -11.03 -11.35
C PRO A 219 2.10 -11.89 -12.22
N PHE A 220 1.15 -11.28 -12.96
CA PHE A 220 0.10 -11.98 -13.68
C PHE A 220 0.01 -11.48 -15.11
N ILE A 221 -0.06 -12.41 -16.08
CA ILE A 221 -0.27 -12.10 -17.51
C ILE A 221 -1.74 -11.76 -17.75
N ASN A 222 -2.65 -12.62 -17.27
CA ASN A 222 -4.08 -12.41 -17.36
C ASN A 222 -4.72 -12.46 -15.97
N LEU A 223 -5.62 -11.53 -15.72
CA LEU A 223 -6.42 -11.45 -14.51
C LEU A 223 -7.91 -11.60 -14.84
N LEU A 224 -8.54 -12.61 -14.28
CA LEU A 224 -9.99 -12.76 -14.31
C LEU A 224 -10.57 -12.46 -12.92
N THR A 225 -11.31 -11.36 -12.81
CA THR A 225 -12.04 -11.04 -11.59
C THR A 225 -13.42 -11.70 -11.63
N GLN A 226 -13.67 -12.58 -10.66
CA GLN A 226 -14.97 -13.21 -10.51
C GLN A 226 -16.01 -12.22 -9.98
N GLY A 227 -17.26 -12.36 -10.44
CA GLY A 227 -18.39 -11.68 -9.82
C GLY A 227 -18.67 -12.22 -8.41
N MET A 228 -19.50 -11.49 -7.66
CA MET A 228 -19.93 -11.96 -6.34
C MET A 228 -20.89 -13.14 -6.49
N VAL A 229 -20.64 -14.20 -5.73
CA VAL A 229 -21.60 -15.32 -5.63
C VAL A 229 -22.81 -14.85 -4.84
N ILE A 230 -23.99 -15.01 -5.44
CA ILE A 230 -25.25 -14.61 -4.84
C ILE A 230 -26.12 -15.84 -4.57
N LYS A 231 -26.87 -15.81 -3.47
CA LYS A 231 -27.94 -16.77 -3.15
C LYS A 231 -29.16 -15.98 -2.65
N ASP A 232 -30.31 -16.34 -3.13
CA ASP A 232 -31.58 -15.68 -2.76
C ASP A 232 -31.57 -14.14 -3.01
N GLY A 233 -30.93 -13.73 -4.11
CA GLY A 233 -30.85 -12.33 -4.52
C GLY A 233 -29.86 -11.46 -3.75
N ALA A 234 -29.11 -12.03 -2.80
CA ALA A 234 -28.12 -11.32 -1.99
C ALA A 234 -26.73 -11.97 -2.09
N LYS A 235 -25.68 -11.18 -1.86
CA LYS A 235 -24.30 -11.68 -1.72
C LYS A 235 -24.25 -12.74 -0.61
N MET A 236 -23.65 -13.91 -0.87
CA MET A 236 -23.39 -14.90 0.17
C MET A 236 -22.55 -14.32 1.30
N SER A 237 -23.01 -14.47 2.53
CA SER A 237 -22.35 -13.96 3.72
C SER A 237 -22.70 -14.80 4.94
N LYS A 238 -21.72 -15.05 5.79
CA LYS A 238 -21.94 -15.75 7.07
C LYS A 238 -22.92 -14.99 7.97
N SER A 239 -22.89 -13.67 7.94
CA SER A 239 -23.80 -12.83 8.73
C SER A 239 -25.25 -12.87 8.26
N LEU A 240 -25.49 -13.17 6.99
CA LEU A 240 -26.85 -13.35 6.43
C LEU A 240 -27.33 -14.80 6.50
N GLY A 241 -26.44 -15.75 6.84
CA GLY A 241 -26.78 -17.17 6.91
C GLY A 241 -27.11 -17.81 5.56
N ASN A 242 -26.85 -17.13 4.44
CA ASN A 242 -27.16 -17.60 3.09
C ASN A 242 -25.95 -18.27 2.41
N VAL A 243 -25.08 -18.89 3.17
CA VAL A 243 -23.92 -19.63 2.66
C VAL A 243 -24.36 -21.02 2.22
N VAL A 244 -23.85 -21.47 1.07
CA VAL A 244 -23.97 -22.86 0.62
C VAL A 244 -22.70 -23.60 1.00
N ASP A 245 -22.82 -24.70 1.69
CA ASP A 245 -21.69 -25.57 1.99
C ASP A 245 -21.31 -26.34 0.71
N PRO A 246 -20.05 -26.34 0.29
CA PRO A 246 -19.58 -27.12 -0.86
C PRO A 246 -19.92 -28.62 -0.75
N THR A 247 -20.03 -29.18 0.45
CA THR A 247 -20.45 -30.57 0.67
C THR A 247 -21.85 -30.86 0.14
N GLU A 248 -22.78 -29.92 0.24
CA GLU A 248 -24.12 -30.04 -0.33
C GLU A 248 -24.07 -30.28 -1.85
N ILE A 249 -23.12 -29.62 -2.53
CA ILE A 249 -22.94 -29.75 -3.99
C ILE A 249 -22.24 -31.06 -4.33
N VAL A 250 -21.28 -31.49 -3.53
CA VAL A 250 -20.54 -32.74 -3.73
C VAL A 250 -21.47 -33.95 -3.56
N ASP A 251 -22.44 -33.90 -2.64
CA ASP A 251 -23.42 -34.96 -2.41
C ASP A 251 -24.44 -35.08 -3.55
N TYR A 252 -24.66 -34.02 -4.33
CA TYR A 252 -25.61 -33.98 -5.46
C TYR A 252 -24.98 -34.25 -6.83
N GLY A 253 -23.68 -34.22 -6.97
CA GLY A 253 -23.02 -34.31 -8.27
C GLY A 253 -21.68 -35.03 -8.28
N ASP A 254 -21.42 -35.72 -9.40
CA ASP A 254 -20.07 -36.19 -9.71
C ASP A 254 -19.11 -34.98 -9.78
N ARG A 255 -17.92 -35.09 -9.21
CA ARG A 255 -16.85 -34.06 -9.22
C ARG A 255 -16.56 -33.48 -10.61
N LYS A 256 -16.94 -34.16 -11.67
CA LYS A 256 -16.81 -33.72 -13.06
C LYS A 256 -17.90 -32.76 -13.52
N SER A 257 -18.98 -32.60 -12.75
CA SER A 257 -20.12 -31.74 -13.11
C SER A 257 -20.04 -30.33 -12.50
N VAL A 258 -18.99 -30.02 -11.76
CA VAL A 258 -18.82 -28.75 -11.02
C VAL A 258 -17.75 -27.84 -11.68
N VAL A 259 -17.31 -28.17 -12.89
CA VAL A 259 -16.37 -27.36 -13.68
C VAL A 259 -17.09 -26.64 -14.80
#